data_00e21112f16e9d5de03862baedba6526
#
_entry.id   00e21112f16e9d5de03862baedba6526
#
_cell.length_a   1.000
_cell.length_b   1.000
_cell.length_c   1.000
_cell.angle_alpha   90.00
_cell.angle_beta   90.00
_cell.angle_gamma   90.00
#
_symmetry.space_group_name_H-M   'P 1'
#
loop_
_entity.id
_entity.type
_entity.pdbx_description
1 polymer ?
#
loop_
_entity_poly.entity_id
_entity_poly.type
_entity_poly.pdbx_seq_one_letter_code
_entity_poly.pdbx_strand_id
1 'polypeptide(L)'
;MAVNKKNIMTRYFFVVLVMGLLGIAIVVKAAIIMFAERQYWQDVADRFIKENVTVKPNRGNILSSDGKLMASSLPEYRIYMDFKAGGVTKDTMLVNHMNEICEGLHKIFPDKSAAEFKRHLLRGRKKGSRNYLIYPKRISYIQYKEAKRLPVFNLNKYKGGFHEQTYNQRKKPFGSLAARTLGDLYADTAQGAKNGIELAFDTLLKGRDGITHRQKVMNKYLNIVDIAPVDGCDIISTIDVGMQDICEKALIDKLKEIN
;
A
#
# COMPACT_ATOMS: atom_id res chain seq x y z
N MET A 1 80.19 4.05 0.79
CA MET A 1 79.42 2.81 1.07
C MET A 1 78.91 2.27 -0.26
N ALA A 2 79.53 1.17 -0.77
CA ALA A 2 79.04 0.55 -1.99
C ALA A 2 77.74 -0.22 -1.70
N VAL A 3 76.65 0.32 -2.20
CA VAL A 3 75.32 -0.33 -2.04
C VAL A 3 75.36 -1.63 -2.89
N ASN A 4 75.25 -2.76 -2.20
CA ASN A 4 75.36 -4.09 -2.81
C ASN A 4 74.13 -4.33 -3.71
N LYS A 5 74.24 -4.13 -5.03
CA LYS A 5 73.22 -4.22 -6.06
C LYS A 5 72.39 -5.53 -5.97
N LYS A 6 73.07 -6.64 -5.60
CA LYS A 6 72.43 -7.95 -5.45
C LYS A 6 71.37 -7.97 -4.36
N ASN A 7 71.59 -7.33 -3.20
CA ASN A 7 70.64 -7.30 -2.08
C ASN A 7 69.43 -6.42 -2.38
N ILE A 8 69.58 -5.39 -3.21
CA ILE A 8 68.47 -4.53 -3.65
C ILE A 8 67.58 -5.30 -4.64
N MET A 9 68.16 -5.97 -5.60
CA MET A 9 67.43 -6.77 -6.61
C MET A 9 66.62 -7.90 -5.94
N THR A 10 67.19 -8.59 -4.94
CA THR A 10 66.49 -9.66 -4.22
C THR A 10 65.30 -9.11 -3.42
N ARG A 11 65.46 -7.97 -2.78
CA ARG A 11 64.34 -7.30 -2.05
C ARG A 11 63.27 -6.86 -3.01
N TYR A 12 63.61 -6.30 -4.15
CA TYR A 12 62.67 -5.89 -5.19
C TYR A 12 61.87 -7.07 -5.75
N PHE A 13 62.58 -8.17 -6.05
CA PHE A 13 61.98 -9.42 -6.50
C PHE A 13 60.99 -9.98 -5.49
N PHE A 14 61.31 -9.94 -4.20
CA PHE A 14 60.44 -10.40 -3.13
C PHE A 14 59.19 -9.55 -3.05
N VAL A 15 59.28 -8.23 -3.17
CA VAL A 15 58.12 -7.31 -3.16
C VAL A 15 57.23 -7.58 -4.37
N VAL A 16 57.79 -7.73 -5.57
CA VAL A 16 57.03 -8.05 -6.79
C VAL A 16 56.32 -9.41 -6.66
N LEU A 17 57.00 -10.40 -6.10
CA LEU A 17 56.43 -11.73 -5.89
C LEU A 17 55.25 -11.69 -4.91
N VAL A 18 55.39 -10.96 -3.79
CA VAL A 18 54.31 -10.77 -2.82
C VAL A 18 53.12 -10.03 -3.43
N MET A 19 53.36 -8.95 -4.20
CA MET A 19 52.30 -8.24 -4.92
C MET A 19 51.61 -9.13 -5.97
N GLY A 20 52.38 -9.96 -6.69
CA GLY A 20 51.83 -10.93 -7.64
C GLY A 20 50.93 -11.97 -6.98
N LEU A 21 51.36 -12.52 -5.84
CA LEU A 21 50.55 -13.46 -5.07
C LEU A 21 49.26 -12.82 -4.54
N LEU A 22 49.34 -11.56 -4.09
CA LEU A 22 48.17 -10.81 -3.64
C LEU A 22 47.18 -10.57 -4.79
N GLY A 23 47.68 -10.22 -5.97
CA GLY A 23 46.87 -10.07 -7.19
C GLY A 23 46.16 -11.38 -7.58
N ILE A 24 46.89 -12.50 -7.56
CA ILE A 24 46.33 -13.83 -7.84
C ILE A 24 45.25 -14.17 -6.79
N ALA A 25 45.49 -13.92 -5.51
CA ALA A 25 44.53 -14.19 -4.43
C ALA A 25 43.21 -13.39 -4.62
N ILE A 26 43.28 -12.13 -5.07
CA ILE A 26 42.12 -11.31 -5.39
C ILE A 26 41.30 -11.90 -6.55
N VAL A 27 42.01 -12.29 -7.63
CA VAL A 27 41.34 -12.89 -8.80
C VAL A 27 40.65 -14.22 -8.44
N VAL A 28 41.35 -15.08 -7.69
CA VAL A 28 40.80 -16.35 -7.21
C VAL A 28 39.56 -16.11 -6.32
N LYS A 29 39.66 -15.14 -5.41
CA LYS A 29 38.51 -14.77 -4.56
C LYS A 29 37.32 -14.24 -5.38
N ALA A 30 37.58 -13.41 -6.37
CA ALA A 30 36.55 -12.93 -7.29
C ALA A 30 35.89 -14.08 -8.08
N ALA A 31 36.68 -15.03 -8.56
CA ALA A 31 36.18 -16.22 -9.25
C ALA A 31 35.31 -17.10 -8.31
N ILE A 32 35.73 -17.30 -7.08
CA ILE A 32 34.94 -18.04 -6.08
C ILE A 32 33.58 -17.37 -5.86
N ILE A 33 33.57 -16.05 -5.67
CA ILE A 33 32.31 -15.29 -5.49
C ILE A 33 31.44 -15.42 -6.75
N MET A 34 32.02 -15.31 -7.94
CA MET A 34 31.26 -15.34 -9.19
C MET A 34 30.65 -16.71 -9.51
N PHE A 35 31.40 -17.80 -9.24
CA PHE A 35 30.98 -19.14 -9.63
C PHE A 35 30.44 -19.99 -8.48
N ALA A 36 31.10 -19.99 -7.31
CA ALA A 36 30.69 -20.84 -6.19
C ALA A 36 29.64 -20.21 -5.31
N GLU A 37 29.73 -18.91 -5.08
CA GLU A 37 28.76 -18.18 -4.21
C GLU A 37 27.66 -17.49 -5.00
N ARG A 38 27.52 -17.73 -6.29
CA ARG A 38 26.55 -17.08 -7.17
C ARG A 38 25.11 -17.19 -6.63
N GLN A 39 24.73 -18.39 -6.22
CA GLN A 39 23.37 -18.67 -5.73
C GLN A 39 23.10 -17.93 -4.41
N TYR A 40 24.07 -17.93 -3.51
CA TYR A 40 23.96 -17.17 -2.26
C TYR A 40 23.74 -15.66 -2.51
N TRP A 41 24.51 -15.06 -3.42
CA TRP A 41 24.39 -13.65 -3.73
C TRP A 41 23.12 -13.31 -4.51
N GLN A 42 22.62 -14.25 -5.33
CA GLN A 42 21.29 -14.12 -5.94
C GLN A 42 20.18 -14.15 -4.89
N ASP A 43 20.20 -15.09 -3.96
CA ASP A 43 19.23 -15.16 -2.85
C ASP A 43 19.26 -13.90 -1.97
N VAL A 44 20.45 -13.32 -1.78
CA VAL A 44 20.62 -12.06 -1.06
C VAL A 44 20.01 -10.90 -1.87
N ALA A 45 20.27 -10.82 -3.18
CA ALA A 45 19.70 -9.80 -4.05
C ALA A 45 18.17 -9.88 -4.05
N ASP A 46 17.57 -11.06 -4.17
CA ASP A 46 16.11 -11.27 -4.17
C ASP A 46 15.45 -10.85 -2.86
N ARG A 47 16.18 -10.91 -1.75
CA ARG A 47 15.69 -10.38 -0.45
C ARG A 47 15.64 -8.85 -0.41
N PHE A 48 16.50 -8.19 -1.15
CA PHE A 48 16.61 -6.72 -1.18
C PHE A 48 15.85 -6.06 -2.32
N ILE A 49 15.62 -6.80 -3.41
CA ILE A 49 14.89 -6.34 -4.60
C ILE A 49 13.60 -7.16 -4.68
N LYS A 50 12.46 -6.53 -4.53
CA LYS A 50 11.17 -7.12 -4.92
C LYS A 50 10.85 -6.62 -6.31
N GLU A 51 11.02 -7.48 -7.28
CA GLU A 51 10.68 -7.22 -8.66
C GLU A 51 9.18 -7.36 -8.93
N ASN A 52 8.70 -6.68 -9.97
CA ASN A 52 7.36 -6.85 -10.52
C ASN A 52 6.21 -6.66 -9.51
N VAL A 53 6.31 -5.64 -8.67
CA VAL A 53 5.17 -5.25 -7.83
C VAL A 53 4.16 -4.52 -8.72
N THR A 54 3.04 -5.17 -9.00
CA THR A 54 1.96 -4.58 -9.79
C THR A 54 1.31 -3.43 -9.01
N VAL A 55 1.24 -2.26 -9.63
CA VAL A 55 0.50 -1.10 -9.13
C VAL A 55 -0.76 -0.96 -9.94
N LYS A 56 -1.91 -1.10 -9.27
CA LYS A 56 -3.20 -0.99 -9.94
C LYS A 56 -3.53 0.47 -10.25
N PRO A 57 -4.07 0.75 -11.44
CA PRO A 57 -4.57 2.08 -11.80
C PRO A 57 -5.86 2.42 -11.05
N ASN A 58 -6.24 3.68 -11.09
CA ASN A 58 -7.56 4.09 -10.66
C ASN A 58 -8.58 3.75 -11.77
N ARG A 59 -9.69 3.14 -11.34
CA ARG A 59 -10.79 2.84 -12.27
C ARG A 59 -11.52 4.13 -12.62
N GLY A 60 -11.77 4.37 -13.90
CA GLY A 60 -12.50 5.52 -14.43
C GLY A 60 -13.92 5.64 -13.85
N ASN A 61 -14.49 6.81 -13.91
CA ASN A 61 -15.81 7.13 -13.40
C ASN A 61 -16.89 6.86 -14.45
N ILE A 62 -18.13 6.66 -14.00
CA ILE A 62 -19.31 6.70 -14.87
C ILE A 62 -20.10 7.96 -14.51
N LEU A 63 -20.31 8.78 -15.52
CA LEU A 63 -20.99 10.06 -15.43
C LEU A 63 -22.34 10.00 -16.11
N SER A 64 -23.29 10.79 -15.64
CA SER A 64 -24.55 11.05 -16.31
C SER A 64 -24.37 11.99 -17.51
N SER A 65 -25.43 12.21 -18.27
CA SER A 65 -25.43 13.16 -19.41
C SER A 65 -25.09 14.60 -19.01
N ASP A 66 -25.41 14.98 -17.77
CA ASP A 66 -25.13 16.29 -17.18
C ASP A 66 -23.83 16.33 -16.34
N GLY A 67 -22.99 15.30 -16.45
CA GLY A 67 -21.67 15.24 -15.81
C GLY A 67 -21.66 14.89 -14.32
N LYS A 68 -22.78 14.47 -13.75
CA LYS A 68 -22.84 14.02 -12.34
C LYS A 68 -22.23 12.62 -12.19
N LEU A 69 -21.52 12.39 -11.09
CA LEU A 69 -20.90 11.11 -10.78
C LEU A 69 -21.96 10.04 -10.43
N MET A 70 -22.17 9.08 -11.33
CA MET A 70 -23.06 7.94 -11.09
C MET A 70 -22.36 6.74 -10.44
N ALA A 71 -21.11 6.49 -10.83
CA ALA A 71 -20.25 5.52 -10.14
C ALA A 71 -18.81 6.03 -10.12
N SER A 72 -18.17 5.96 -8.94
CA SER A 72 -16.78 6.39 -8.75
C SER A 72 -16.06 5.48 -7.77
N SER A 73 -14.75 5.34 -7.95
CA SER A 73 -13.89 4.58 -7.05
C SER A 73 -13.32 5.51 -5.98
N LEU A 74 -13.73 5.29 -4.74
CA LEU A 74 -13.26 6.06 -3.58
C LEU A 74 -12.33 5.20 -2.74
N PRO A 75 -11.18 5.75 -2.30
CA PRO A 75 -10.28 5.06 -1.40
C PRO A 75 -10.92 4.92 -0.01
N GLU A 76 -10.99 3.70 0.48
CA GLU A 76 -11.31 3.38 1.86
C GLU A 76 -10.07 2.81 2.55
N TYR A 77 -9.97 2.99 3.83
CA TYR A 77 -8.79 2.65 4.61
C TYR A 77 -9.12 1.64 5.70
N ARG A 78 -8.21 0.71 5.94
CA ARG A 78 -8.14 -0.04 7.20
C ARG A 78 -6.91 0.40 7.96
N ILE A 79 -7.06 0.66 9.23
CA ILE A 79 -5.99 1.15 10.10
C ILE A 79 -5.48 0.04 10.99
N TYR A 80 -4.17 -0.07 11.05
CA TYR A 80 -3.46 -1.11 11.79
C TYR A 80 -2.40 -0.51 12.69
N MET A 81 -2.01 -1.29 13.71
CA MET A 81 -0.94 -0.97 14.63
C MET A 81 0.13 -2.06 14.63
N ASP A 82 1.39 -1.67 14.45
CA ASP A 82 2.55 -2.52 14.68
C ASP A 82 3.07 -2.32 16.11
N PHE A 83 2.75 -3.26 16.99
CA PHE A 83 3.22 -3.22 18.38
C PHE A 83 4.69 -3.61 18.56
N LYS A 84 5.38 -4.02 17.48
CA LYS A 84 6.82 -4.28 17.47
C LYS A 84 7.64 -3.12 16.88
N ALA A 85 7.01 -2.00 16.55
CA ALA A 85 7.70 -0.79 16.11
C ALA A 85 8.61 -0.25 17.21
N GLY A 86 9.75 0.32 16.82
CA GLY A 86 10.83 0.68 17.76
C GLY A 86 10.43 1.66 18.88
N GLY A 87 9.57 2.64 18.58
CA GLY A 87 9.06 3.58 19.58
C GLY A 87 7.90 3.05 20.42
N VAL A 88 7.25 1.96 19.99
CA VAL A 88 6.16 1.32 20.74
C VAL A 88 6.67 0.28 21.74
N THR A 89 7.75 -0.42 21.38
CA THR A 89 8.35 -1.47 22.22
C THR A 89 9.30 -0.92 23.27
N LYS A 90 10.14 0.05 22.90
CA LYS A 90 11.19 0.59 23.77
C LYS A 90 10.73 1.76 24.62
N ASP A 91 9.79 2.55 24.09
CA ASP A 91 9.29 3.75 24.77
C ASP A 91 7.89 3.50 25.34
N THR A 92 7.65 4.07 26.51
CA THR A 92 6.33 4.11 27.15
C THR A 92 5.36 5.07 26.44
N MET A 93 5.74 5.66 25.29
CA MET A 93 4.96 6.66 24.57
C MET A 93 3.52 6.25 24.31
N LEU A 94 3.31 5.02 23.84
CA LEU A 94 1.94 4.53 23.60
C LEU A 94 1.13 4.45 24.90
N VAL A 95 1.77 4.07 26.02
CA VAL A 95 1.08 3.95 27.31
C VAL A 95 0.75 5.31 27.88
N ASN A 96 1.67 6.25 27.79
CA ASN A 96 1.49 7.61 28.30
C ASN A 96 0.36 8.35 27.58
N HIS A 97 0.22 8.15 26.26
CA HIS A 97 -0.83 8.77 25.46
C HIS A 97 -2.05 7.88 25.21
N MET A 98 -2.15 6.72 25.90
CA MET A 98 -3.20 5.74 25.64
C MET A 98 -4.61 6.34 25.82
N ASN A 99 -4.82 7.15 26.83
CA ASN A 99 -6.13 7.76 27.10
C ASN A 99 -6.52 8.76 26.00
N GLU A 100 -5.59 9.65 25.61
CA GLU A 100 -5.78 10.62 24.53
C GLU A 100 -6.09 9.94 23.20
N ILE A 101 -5.37 8.86 22.88
CA ILE A 101 -5.60 8.06 21.67
C ILE A 101 -6.99 7.45 21.70
N CYS A 102 -7.40 6.84 22.83
CA CYS A 102 -8.68 6.15 22.94
C CYS A 102 -9.87 7.14 22.92
N GLU A 103 -9.73 8.30 23.53
CA GLU A 103 -10.72 9.39 23.44
C GLU A 103 -10.81 9.95 22.02
N GLY A 104 -9.67 10.17 21.36
CA GLY A 104 -9.63 10.59 19.97
C GLY A 104 -10.28 9.57 19.03
N LEU A 105 -9.98 8.28 19.22
CA LEU A 105 -10.63 7.21 18.45
C LEU A 105 -12.14 7.13 18.71
N HIS A 106 -12.58 7.36 19.94
CA HIS A 106 -14.01 7.41 20.25
C HIS A 106 -14.72 8.59 19.57
N LYS A 107 -14.07 9.76 19.49
CA LYS A 107 -14.64 10.93 18.77
C LYS A 107 -14.80 10.63 17.27
N ILE A 108 -13.84 9.92 16.67
CA ILE A 108 -13.87 9.56 15.24
C ILE A 108 -14.85 8.41 14.98
N PHE A 109 -14.95 7.45 15.92
CA PHE A 109 -15.76 6.24 15.83
C PHE A 109 -16.67 6.10 17.05
N PRO A 110 -17.83 6.77 17.05
CA PRO A 110 -18.74 6.80 18.20
C PRO A 110 -19.38 5.43 18.56
N ASP A 111 -19.32 4.48 17.62
CA ASP A 111 -19.86 3.12 17.80
C ASP A 111 -19.08 2.27 18.82
N LYS A 112 -17.89 2.72 19.25
CA LYS A 112 -17.10 2.08 20.31
C LYS A 112 -16.68 3.08 21.36
N SER A 113 -16.77 2.68 22.62
CA SER A 113 -16.34 3.50 23.75
C SER A 113 -14.80 3.59 23.84
N ALA A 114 -14.29 4.67 24.45
CA ALA A 114 -12.86 4.83 24.70
C ALA A 114 -12.29 3.67 25.53
N ALA A 115 -13.08 3.14 26.48
CA ALA A 115 -12.69 1.98 27.31
C ALA A 115 -12.55 0.69 26.48
N GLU A 116 -13.39 0.50 25.45
CA GLU A 116 -13.27 -0.64 24.53
C GLU A 116 -12.04 -0.53 23.65
N PHE A 117 -11.75 0.66 23.10
CA PHE A 117 -10.51 0.90 22.36
C PHE A 117 -9.29 0.64 23.22
N LYS A 118 -9.28 1.09 24.47
CA LYS A 118 -8.19 0.84 25.43
C LYS A 118 -7.96 -0.65 25.66
N ARG A 119 -9.04 -1.39 25.95
CA ARG A 119 -8.94 -2.87 26.11
C ARG A 119 -8.44 -3.56 24.84
N HIS A 120 -8.92 -3.10 23.67
CA HIS A 120 -8.54 -3.65 22.40
C HIS A 120 -7.04 -3.42 22.10
N LEU A 121 -6.54 -2.18 22.25
CA LEU A 121 -5.13 -1.84 22.03
C LEU A 121 -4.20 -2.52 23.02
N LEU A 122 -4.58 -2.63 24.31
CA LEU A 122 -3.79 -3.35 25.32
C LEU A 122 -3.70 -4.84 25.00
N ARG A 123 -4.78 -5.47 24.50
CA ARG A 123 -4.77 -6.86 24.02
C ARG A 123 -3.82 -7.04 22.84
N GLY A 124 -3.84 -6.10 21.87
CA GLY A 124 -2.92 -6.10 20.75
C GLY A 124 -1.46 -5.99 21.18
N ARG A 125 -1.18 -5.12 22.13
CA ARG A 125 0.15 -4.93 22.72
C ARG A 125 0.65 -6.21 23.43
N LYS A 126 -0.21 -6.87 24.24
CA LYS A 126 0.13 -8.14 24.90
C LYS A 126 0.43 -9.23 23.88
N LYS A 127 -0.28 -9.26 22.76
CA LYS A 127 -0.07 -10.21 21.65
C LYS A 127 1.19 -9.89 20.83
N GLY A 128 1.69 -8.67 20.85
CA GLY A 128 2.88 -8.23 20.09
C GLY A 128 2.72 -8.39 18.58
N SER A 129 1.52 -8.15 18.05
CA SER A 129 1.24 -8.29 16.62
C SER A 129 1.82 -7.11 15.83
N ARG A 130 2.40 -7.40 14.66
CA ARG A 130 2.87 -6.37 13.72
C ARG A 130 1.76 -5.76 12.85
N ASN A 131 0.64 -6.47 12.73
CA ASN A 131 -0.48 -6.04 11.90
C ASN A 131 -1.78 -6.23 12.68
N TYR A 132 -1.97 -5.40 13.71
CA TYR A 132 -3.15 -5.47 14.58
C TYR A 132 -4.19 -4.46 14.12
N LEU A 133 -5.36 -4.95 13.72
CA LEU A 133 -6.45 -4.12 13.23
C LEU A 133 -7.02 -3.27 14.39
N ILE A 134 -6.96 -1.94 14.28
CA ILE A 134 -7.45 -1.00 15.30
C ILE A 134 -8.98 -0.92 15.26
N TYR A 135 -9.53 -0.83 14.03
CA TYR A 135 -10.97 -0.71 13.83
C TYR A 135 -11.44 -1.69 12.75
N PRO A 136 -12.53 -2.47 12.98
CA PRO A 136 -12.91 -3.58 12.10
C PRO A 136 -13.51 -3.14 10.76
N LYS A 137 -14.16 -1.97 10.72
CA LYS A 137 -14.77 -1.46 9.49
C LYS A 137 -13.74 -0.70 8.66
N ARG A 138 -14.01 -0.56 7.36
CA ARG A 138 -13.28 0.37 6.50
C ARG A 138 -13.71 1.79 6.83
N ILE A 139 -12.78 2.73 6.74
CA ILE A 139 -12.97 4.13 7.09
C ILE A 139 -12.71 5.03 5.90
N SER A 140 -13.34 6.21 5.91
CA SER A 140 -13.15 7.24 4.89
C SER A 140 -11.77 7.91 5.02
N TYR A 141 -11.35 8.62 3.98
CA TYR A 141 -10.12 9.44 3.99
C TYR A 141 -10.13 10.48 5.12
N ILE A 142 -11.27 11.10 5.39
CA ILE A 142 -11.40 12.11 6.45
C ILE A 142 -11.11 11.48 7.82
N GLN A 143 -11.79 10.38 8.13
CA GLN A 143 -11.58 9.63 9.38
C GLN A 143 -10.16 9.11 9.52
N TYR A 144 -9.54 8.64 8.42
CA TYR A 144 -8.14 8.23 8.41
C TYR A 144 -7.21 9.40 8.74
N LYS A 145 -7.44 10.57 8.12
CA LYS A 145 -6.63 11.77 8.34
C LYS A 145 -6.74 12.27 9.78
N GLU A 146 -7.94 12.21 10.37
CA GLU A 146 -8.16 12.54 11.77
C GLU A 146 -7.46 11.54 12.71
N ALA A 147 -7.59 10.25 12.45
CA ALA A 147 -6.89 9.21 13.22
C ALA A 147 -5.37 9.38 13.16
N LYS A 148 -4.83 9.73 11.99
CA LYS A 148 -3.39 9.95 11.82
C LYS A 148 -2.86 11.18 12.58
N ARG A 149 -3.71 12.12 12.98
CA ARG A 149 -3.33 13.28 13.79
C ARG A 149 -3.19 12.97 15.28
N LEU A 150 -3.69 11.83 15.73
CA LEU A 150 -3.61 11.44 17.13
C LEU A 150 -2.15 11.23 17.58
N PRO A 151 -1.84 11.43 18.87
CA PRO A 151 -0.53 11.18 19.43
C PRO A 151 -0.04 9.78 19.08
N VAL A 152 1.25 9.62 18.83
CA VAL A 152 1.89 8.38 18.39
C VAL A 152 1.53 7.96 16.95
N PHE A 153 0.27 8.12 16.52
CA PHE A 153 -0.17 7.77 15.16
C PHE A 153 0.36 8.76 14.11
N ASN A 154 0.69 9.98 14.50
CA ASN A 154 1.33 10.99 13.65
C ASN A 154 2.79 10.69 13.34
N LEU A 155 3.42 9.77 14.08
CA LEU A 155 4.80 9.39 13.87
C LEU A 155 4.95 8.46 12.65
N ASN A 156 6.20 8.35 12.17
CA ASN A 156 6.52 7.38 11.12
C ASN A 156 6.14 5.95 11.59
N LYS A 157 5.63 5.13 10.66
CA LYS A 157 5.21 3.75 10.94
C LYS A 157 6.26 2.88 11.66
N TYR A 158 7.54 3.17 11.48
CA TYR A 158 8.62 2.43 12.15
C TYR A 158 8.84 2.87 13.59
N LYS A 159 8.43 4.10 13.96
CA LYS A 159 8.45 4.63 15.33
C LYS A 159 7.10 4.45 16.01
N GLY A 160 6.04 5.00 15.42
CA GLY A 160 4.69 5.00 15.99
C GLY A 160 3.91 3.72 15.74
N GLY A 161 4.30 2.89 14.78
CA GLY A 161 3.64 1.62 14.45
C GLY A 161 2.31 1.75 13.73
N PHE A 162 1.75 2.95 13.60
CA PHE A 162 0.49 3.18 12.89
C PHE A 162 0.71 3.08 11.38
N HIS A 163 -0.09 2.27 10.71
CA HIS A 163 -0.09 2.14 9.26
C HIS A 163 -1.48 1.82 8.72
N GLU A 164 -1.67 2.13 7.45
CA GLU A 164 -2.92 1.94 6.73
C GLU A 164 -2.76 0.95 5.60
N GLN A 165 -3.89 0.36 5.25
CA GLN A 165 -4.07 -0.39 4.02
C GLN A 165 -5.22 0.25 3.25
N THR A 166 -4.94 0.68 2.00
CA THR A 166 -5.92 1.34 1.14
C THR A 166 -6.67 0.31 0.31
N TYR A 167 -7.97 0.49 0.19
CA TYR A 167 -8.87 -0.30 -0.64
C TYR A 167 -9.66 0.66 -1.53
N ASN A 168 -9.69 0.41 -2.82
CA ASN A 168 -10.55 1.17 -3.73
C ASN A 168 -11.92 0.50 -3.75
N GLN A 169 -12.93 1.22 -3.24
CA GLN A 169 -14.32 0.75 -3.27
C GLN A 169 -15.13 1.55 -4.27
N ARG A 170 -15.87 0.83 -5.13
CA ARG A 170 -16.81 1.42 -6.06
C ARG A 170 -18.03 1.93 -5.29
N LYS A 171 -18.32 3.20 -5.39
CA LYS A 171 -19.48 3.86 -4.78
C LYS A 171 -20.41 4.39 -5.86
N LYS A 172 -21.71 4.30 -5.60
CA LYS A 172 -22.77 4.88 -6.40
C LYS A 172 -23.41 5.98 -5.55
N PRO A 173 -23.09 7.27 -5.79
CA PRO A 173 -23.59 8.38 -4.95
C PRO A 173 -25.11 8.47 -4.88
N PHE A 174 -25.81 8.09 -5.96
CA PHE A 174 -27.27 8.10 -6.05
C PHE A 174 -27.93 6.79 -5.58
N GLY A 175 -27.20 5.91 -4.91
CA GLY A 175 -27.76 4.70 -4.29
C GLY A 175 -28.34 3.71 -5.30
N SER A 176 -29.66 3.49 -5.23
CA SER A 176 -30.39 2.54 -6.07
C SER A 176 -30.65 3.05 -7.49
N LEU A 177 -30.54 4.37 -7.70
CA LEU A 177 -30.87 5.01 -8.96
C LEU A 177 -30.06 4.45 -10.13
N ALA A 178 -30.73 3.87 -11.10
CA ALA A 178 -30.15 3.19 -12.27
C ALA A 178 -29.13 2.07 -11.89
N ALA A 179 -29.19 1.52 -10.68
CA ALA A 179 -28.19 0.60 -10.15
C ALA A 179 -27.99 -0.65 -11.03
N ARG A 180 -29.05 -1.19 -11.62
CA ARG A 180 -28.98 -2.35 -12.53
C ARG A 180 -28.33 -2.00 -13.86
N THR A 181 -28.63 -0.83 -14.40
CA THR A 181 -28.04 -0.33 -15.66
C THR A 181 -26.56 -0.03 -15.49
N LEU A 182 -26.18 0.61 -14.39
CA LEU A 182 -24.78 0.86 -14.04
C LEU A 182 -24.01 -0.44 -13.86
N GLY A 183 -24.60 -1.38 -13.15
CA GLY A 183 -23.98 -2.66 -12.83
C GLY A 183 -23.11 -2.62 -11.56
N ASP A 184 -22.51 -3.75 -11.25
CA ASP A 184 -21.70 -3.95 -10.05
C ASP A 184 -20.35 -4.58 -10.39
N LEU A 185 -19.40 -4.43 -9.47
CA LEU A 185 -18.14 -5.15 -9.48
C LEU A 185 -18.25 -6.41 -8.60
N TYR A 186 -17.43 -7.42 -8.88
CA TYR A 186 -17.23 -8.52 -7.95
C TYR A 186 -16.56 -7.99 -6.66
N ALA A 187 -16.82 -8.69 -5.56
CA ALA A 187 -16.20 -8.36 -4.26
C ALA A 187 -14.67 -8.44 -4.32
N ASP A 188 -14.16 -9.38 -5.10
CA ASP A 188 -12.77 -9.42 -5.51
C ASP A 188 -12.60 -8.60 -6.79
N THR A 189 -11.95 -7.46 -6.66
CA THR A 189 -11.69 -6.55 -7.79
C THR A 189 -10.84 -7.16 -8.91
N ALA A 190 -10.16 -8.27 -8.65
CA ALA A 190 -9.42 -9.00 -9.68
C ALA A 190 -10.33 -9.66 -10.71
N GLN A 191 -11.57 -10.02 -10.32
CA GLN A 191 -12.57 -10.61 -11.21
C GLN A 191 -13.24 -9.59 -12.14
N GLY A 192 -13.04 -8.28 -11.91
CA GLY A 192 -13.58 -7.22 -12.76
C GLY A 192 -15.04 -6.88 -12.49
N ALA A 193 -15.76 -6.52 -13.56
CA ALA A 193 -17.16 -6.12 -13.51
C ALA A 193 -18.11 -7.30 -13.68
N LYS A 194 -19.26 -7.23 -13.00
CA LYS A 194 -20.24 -8.31 -12.96
C LYS A 194 -21.31 -8.15 -14.06
N ASN A 195 -21.83 -6.96 -14.25
CA ASN A 195 -22.95 -6.67 -15.15
C ASN A 195 -23.02 -5.17 -15.52
N GLY A 196 -23.99 -4.82 -16.37
CA GLY A 196 -24.33 -3.43 -16.73
C GLY A 196 -23.25 -2.70 -17.52
N ILE A 197 -23.26 -1.37 -17.44
CA ILE A 197 -22.28 -0.47 -18.06
C ILE A 197 -20.87 -0.79 -17.55
N GLU A 198 -20.73 -1.13 -16.25
CA GLU A 198 -19.45 -1.55 -15.68
C GLU A 198 -18.81 -2.71 -16.45
N LEU A 199 -19.61 -3.72 -16.85
CA LEU A 199 -19.12 -4.87 -17.61
C LEU A 199 -18.90 -4.52 -19.09
N ALA A 200 -19.84 -3.81 -19.69
CA ALA A 200 -19.76 -3.46 -21.13
C ALA A 200 -18.50 -2.64 -21.46
N PHE A 201 -18.06 -1.81 -20.52
CA PHE A 201 -16.91 -0.91 -20.69
C PHE A 201 -15.76 -1.22 -19.74
N ASP A 202 -15.69 -2.47 -19.22
CA ASP A 202 -14.68 -2.83 -18.21
C ASP A 202 -13.24 -2.58 -18.68
N THR A 203 -12.94 -2.87 -19.93
CA THR A 203 -11.61 -2.66 -20.53
C THR A 203 -11.16 -1.20 -20.53
N LEU A 204 -12.10 -0.27 -20.76
CA LEU A 204 -11.83 1.17 -20.76
C LEU A 204 -11.75 1.70 -19.32
N LEU A 205 -12.69 1.28 -18.46
CA LEU A 205 -12.77 1.72 -17.08
C LEU A 205 -11.59 1.21 -16.24
N LYS A 206 -11.12 0.01 -16.49
CA LYS A 206 -10.09 -0.66 -15.66
C LYS A 206 -8.72 0.01 -15.76
N GLY A 207 -8.38 0.61 -16.91
CA GLY A 207 -7.04 1.12 -17.18
C GLY A 207 -6.00 0.01 -17.38
N ARG A 208 -4.73 0.36 -17.22
CA ARG A 208 -3.59 -0.56 -17.38
C ARG A 208 -2.73 -0.56 -16.13
N ASP A 209 -2.41 -1.76 -15.64
CA ASP A 209 -1.55 -1.94 -14.48
C ASP A 209 -0.14 -1.42 -14.77
N GLY A 210 0.45 -0.77 -13.77
CA GLY A 210 1.86 -0.40 -13.74
C GLY A 210 2.72 -1.48 -13.09
N ILE A 211 4.02 -1.39 -13.32
CA ILE A 211 5.02 -2.28 -12.72
C ILE A 211 6.01 -1.42 -11.97
N THR A 212 6.25 -1.77 -10.71
CA THR A 212 7.26 -1.15 -9.88
C THR A 212 8.14 -2.23 -9.28
N HIS A 213 9.40 -1.92 -9.08
CA HIS A 213 10.26 -2.74 -8.24
C HIS A 213 10.63 -1.99 -6.96
N ARG A 214 10.81 -2.76 -5.91
CA ARG A 214 11.18 -2.23 -4.61
C ARG A 214 12.64 -2.53 -4.35
N GLN A 215 13.47 -1.50 -4.33
CA GLN A 215 14.91 -1.62 -4.11
C GLN A 215 15.30 -0.98 -2.77
N LYS A 216 16.21 -1.64 -2.06
CA LYS A 216 16.80 -1.08 -0.86
C LYS A 216 18.01 -0.23 -1.25
N VAL A 217 17.89 1.09 -1.08
CA VAL A 217 18.99 2.04 -1.30
C VAL A 217 19.44 2.57 0.05
N MET A 218 20.70 2.30 0.40
CA MET A 218 21.25 2.56 1.75
C MET A 218 20.39 1.85 2.83
N ASN A 219 19.73 2.58 3.73
CA ASN A 219 18.86 2.02 4.77
C ASN A 219 17.36 2.26 4.51
N LYS A 220 16.97 2.67 3.29
CA LYS A 220 15.59 2.95 2.92
C LYS A 220 15.17 2.07 1.75
N TYR A 221 13.89 1.66 1.76
CA TYR A 221 13.29 1.01 0.60
C TYR A 221 12.66 2.10 -0.28
N LEU A 222 13.04 2.15 -1.55
CA LEU A 222 12.46 2.99 -2.57
C LEU A 222 11.65 2.13 -3.52
N ASN A 223 10.47 2.62 -3.90
CA ASN A 223 9.71 2.03 -5.00
C ASN A 223 10.11 2.78 -6.26
N ILE A 224 10.70 2.07 -7.21
CA ILE A 224 11.10 2.60 -8.51
C ILE A 224 10.03 2.16 -9.50
N VAL A 225 9.48 3.11 -10.24
CA VAL A 225 8.43 2.85 -11.22
C VAL A 225 9.08 2.48 -12.54
N ASP A 226 8.88 1.24 -12.98
CA ASP A 226 9.37 0.75 -14.29
C ASP A 226 8.38 1.09 -15.38
N ILE A 227 7.08 0.82 -15.12
CA ILE A 227 5.97 1.15 -16.00
C ILE A 227 4.92 1.86 -15.15
N ALA A 228 4.62 3.11 -15.48
CA ALA A 228 3.59 3.86 -14.77
C ALA A 228 2.20 3.26 -15.06
N PRO A 229 1.32 3.13 -14.05
CA PRO A 229 -0.05 2.73 -14.28
C PRO A 229 -0.77 3.80 -15.10
N VAL A 230 -1.64 3.37 -16.02
CA VAL A 230 -2.50 4.25 -16.80
C VAL A 230 -3.91 4.13 -16.26
N ASP A 231 -4.43 5.22 -15.71
CA ASP A 231 -5.78 5.27 -15.15
C ASP A 231 -6.85 4.97 -16.21
N GLY A 232 -7.97 4.43 -15.79
CA GLY A 232 -9.11 4.14 -16.66
C GLY A 232 -9.77 5.41 -17.17
N CYS A 233 -10.38 5.31 -18.35
CA CYS A 233 -11.14 6.41 -18.95
C CYS A 233 -12.48 6.58 -18.25
N ASP A 234 -12.93 7.82 -18.11
CA ASP A 234 -14.28 8.13 -17.67
C ASP A 234 -15.29 7.88 -18.80
N ILE A 235 -16.48 7.42 -18.45
CA ILE A 235 -17.57 7.15 -19.39
C ILE A 235 -18.72 8.10 -19.09
N ILE A 236 -19.14 8.85 -20.09
CA ILE A 236 -20.33 9.68 -20.03
C ILE A 236 -21.49 8.87 -20.62
N SER A 237 -22.50 8.61 -19.78
CA SER A 237 -23.72 7.94 -20.21
C SER A 237 -24.77 8.94 -20.68
N THR A 238 -25.79 8.44 -21.38
CA THR A 238 -26.97 9.24 -21.78
C THR A 238 -28.04 9.32 -20.68
N ILE A 239 -27.76 8.79 -19.50
CA ILE A 239 -28.70 8.77 -18.36
C ILE A 239 -28.76 10.18 -17.78
N ASP A 240 -29.97 10.75 -17.71
CA ASP A 240 -30.28 11.97 -16.99
C ASP A 240 -30.72 11.60 -15.58
N VAL A 241 -29.99 12.09 -14.56
CA VAL A 241 -30.25 11.78 -13.16
C VAL A 241 -31.60 12.34 -12.69
N GLY A 242 -31.98 13.55 -13.15
CA GLY A 242 -33.24 14.17 -12.76
C GLY A 242 -34.45 13.41 -13.33
N MET A 243 -34.40 13.06 -14.59
CA MET A 243 -35.45 12.29 -15.24
C MET A 243 -35.57 10.90 -14.61
N GLN A 244 -34.46 10.23 -14.33
CA GLN A 244 -34.43 8.92 -13.68
C GLN A 244 -35.02 8.97 -12.26
N ASP A 245 -34.73 10.03 -11.47
CA ASP A 245 -35.28 10.21 -10.12
C ASP A 245 -36.82 10.41 -10.16
N ILE A 246 -37.34 11.19 -11.10
CA ILE A 246 -38.77 11.40 -11.28
C ILE A 246 -39.47 10.08 -11.65
N CYS A 247 -38.90 9.31 -12.58
CA CYS A 247 -39.48 8.02 -12.97
C CYS A 247 -39.47 7.01 -11.83
N GLU A 248 -38.35 6.93 -11.07
CA GLU A 248 -38.24 6.00 -9.92
C GLU A 248 -39.26 6.36 -8.84
N LYS A 249 -39.42 7.64 -8.49
CA LYS A 249 -40.44 8.10 -7.52
C LYS A 249 -41.85 7.77 -7.97
N ALA A 250 -42.21 8.10 -9.20
CA ALA A 250 -43.54 7.79 -9.74
C ALA A 250 -43.83 6.29 -9.71
N LEU A 251 -42.85 5.45 -10.01
CA LEU A 251 -43.01 4.00 -9.94
C LEU A 251 -43.19 3.51 -8.51
N ILE A 252 -42.39 4.01 -7.55
CA ILE A 252 -42.50 3.65 -6.13
C ILE A 252 -43.84 4.05 -5.56
N ASP A 253 -44.33 5.27 -5.87
CA ASP A 253 -45.63 5.77 -5.39
C ASP A 253 -46.74 4.91 -5.95
N LYS A 254 -46.70 4.52 -7.21
CA LYS A 254 -47.70 3.63 -7.80
C LYS A 254 -47.67 2.22 -7.22
N LEU A 255 -46.49 1.69 -6.92
CA LEU A 255 -46.37 0.40 -6.24
C LEU A 255 -46.95 0.41 -4.81
N LYS A 256 -46.83 1.54 -4.10
CA LYS A 256 -47.42 1.69 -2.78
C LYS A 256 -48.95 1.81 -2.80
N GLU A 257 -49.54 2.34 -3.88
CA GLU A 257 -50.98 2.37 -4.05
C GLU A 257 -51.60 0.97 -4.31
N ILE A 258 -50.80 0.06 -4.92
CA ILE A 258 -51.29 -1.27 -5.32
C ILE A 258 -51.14 -2.31 -4.18
N ASN A 259 -50.23 -2.06 -3.22
CA ASN A 259 -50.01 -2.93 -2.06
C ASN A 259 -50.76 -2.40 -0.82
#